data_d13a637b3dbc3b3ec1705ad23044a890
#
_entry.id   d13a637b3dbc3b3ec1705ad23044a890
#
_cell.length_a   1.000
_cell.length_b   1.000
_cell.length_c   1.000
_cell.angle_alpha   90.00
_cell.angle_beta   90.00
_cell.angle_gamma   90.00
#
_symmetry.space_group_name_H-M   'P 1'
#
loop_
_entity.id
_entity.type
_entity.pdbx_description
1 polymer ?
#
loop_
_entity_poly.entity_id
_entity_poly.type
_entity_poly.pdbx_seq_one_letter_code
_entity_poly.pdbx_strand_id
1 'polypeptide(L)'
;MYEENNSQDKPVVIGIDHGFSLMKTKHHIFGNGVVRCNGRPPVAENGFYYDGSYYCIGGERKTVHEDKTADEDFFPLKLVAVAKEIKTRGLPRTLRVVLGVGVPFKRFGKEQAKLVAYLKRSGPHFIEFEEKDYVITIENVYCFPQCFAAVADRMGNMHGRYIVADIGSWTKDIIFIDERKVQPDKCVTV
;
A
#
# COMPACT_ATOMS: atom_id res chain seq x y z
N MET A 1 -36.43 14.28 17.28
CA MET A 1 -34.97 14.41 17.47
C MET A 1 -34.36 13.29 16.65
N TYR A 2 -33.99 13.59 15.39
CA TYR A 2 -33.38 12.60 14.48
C TYR A 2 -31.89 12.57 14.81
N GLU A 3 -31.39 11.44 15.30
CA GLU A 3 -29.95 11.18 15.34
C GLU A 3 -29.50 11.05 13.89
N GLU A 4 -28.87 12.08 13.35
CA GLU A 4 -28.11 12.01 12.12
C GLU A 4 -27.00 10.99 12.34
N ASN A 5 -27.15 9.88 11.65
CA ASN A 5 -26.22 8.77 11.63
C ASN A 5 -24.92 9.25 10.95
N ASN A 6 -23.98 9.73 11.74
CA ASN A 6 -22.69 10.31 11.32
C ASN A 6 -21.73 9.20 10.85
N SER A 7 -22.17 8.41 9.83
CA SER A 7 -21.36 7.36 9.22
C SER A 7 -20.21 7.90 8.35
N GLN A 8 -20.18 9.22 8.09
CA GLN A 8 -19.14 9.88 7.28
C GLN A 8 -17.85 10.18 8.07
N ASP A 9 -17.83 9.97 9.37
CA ASP A 9 -16.71 10.41 10.22
C ASP A 9 -15.63 9.35 10.48
N LYS A 10 -15.85 8.09 10.08
CA LYS A 10 -14.86 7.05 10.29
C LYS A 10 -13.91 6.93 9.09
N PRO A 11 -12.58 6.88 9.33
CA PRO A 11 -11.63 6.72 8.25
C PRO A 11 -11.79 5.35 7.58
N VAL A 12 -11.59 5.32 6.27
CA VAL A 12 -11.67 4.09 5.48
C VAL A 12 -10.34 3.34 5.56
N VAL A 13 -10.37 2.06 5.89
CA VAL A 13 -9.17 1.22 5.91
C VAL A 13 -8.87 0.72 4.50
N ILE A 14 -7.61 0.92 4.06
CA ILE A 14 -7.10 0.46 2.77
C ILE A 14 -5.75 -0.22 2.98
N GLY A 15 -5.69 -1.51 2.63
CA GLY A 15 -4.44 -2.29 2.61
C GLY A 15 -3.72 -2.10 1.28
N ILE A 16 -2.41 -1.84 1.33
CA ILE A 16 -1.55 -1.71 0.16
C ILE A 16 -0.32 -2.59 0.33
N ASP A 17 -0.21 -3.60 -0.52
CA ASP A 17 1.04 -4.36 -0.68
C ASP A 17 1.86 -3.71 -1.80
N HIS A 18 2.93 -3.04 -1.41
CA HIS A 18 3.88 -2.44 -2.32
C HIS A 18 5.04 -3.40 -2.56
N GLY A 19 4.87 -4.27 -3.54
CA GLY A 19 5.93 -5.15 -4.03
C GLY A 19 6.96 -4.41 -4.88
N PHE A 20 8.05 -5.09 -5.23
CA PHE A 20 9.10 -4.54 -6.12
C PHE A 20 8.68 -4.38 -7.58
N SER A 21 7.64 -5.09 -8.01
CA SER A 21 7.13 -5.02 -9.39
C SER A 21 5.70 -4.55 -9.46
N LEU A 22 4.91 -4.85 -8.45
CA LEU A 22 3.48 -4.64 -8.45
C LEU A 22 3.02 -3.93 -7.18
N MET A 23 2.09 -3.02 -7.37
CA MET A 23 1.26 -2.47 -6.31
C MET A 23 -0.02 -3.28 -6.25
N LYS A 24 -0.40 -3.75 -5.06
CA LYS A 24 -1.61 -4.55 -4.86
C LYS A 24 -2.47 -3.94 -3.77
N THR A 25 -3.77 -3.96 -3.99
CA THR A 25 -4.79 -3.66 -2.98
C THR A 25 -5.80 -4.79 -2.95
N LYS A 26 -6.87 -4.64 -2.20
CA LYS A 26 -7.93 -5.67 -2.17
C LYS A 26 -8.53 -5.96 -3.55
N HIS A 27 -8.70 -4.92 -4.39
CA HIS A 27 -9.41 -5.06 -5.67
C HIS A 27 -8.51 -4.78 -6.89
N HIS A 28 -7.28 -4.33 -6.70
CA HIS A 28 -6.41 -3.93 -7.81
C HIS A 28 -5.02 -4.52 -7.72
N ILE A 29 -4.47 -4.83 -8.88
CA ILE A 29 -3.06 -5.16 -9.08
C ILE A 29 -2.59 -4.37 -10.30
N PHE A 30 -1.51 -3.60 -10.14
CA PHE A 30 -0.94 -2.81 -11.23
C PHE A 30 0.57 -2.65 -11.06
N GLY A 31 1.26 -2.28 -12.15
CA GLY A 31 2.71 -2.06 -12.13
C GLY A 31 3.11 -0.91 -11.20
N ASN A 32 4.23 -1.03 -10.50
CA ASN A 32 4.76 0.04 -9.66
C ASN A 32 5.72 0.98 -10.42
N GLY A 33 5.90 0.78 -11.72
CA GLY A 33 6.60 1.73 -12.57
C GLY A 33 5.80 3.02 -12.70
N VAL A 34 6.48 4.17 -12.57
CA VAL A 34 5.90 5.48 -12.78
C VAL A 34 6.91 6.37 -13.49
N VAL A 35 6.43 7.13 -14.45
CA VAL A 35 7.25 8.06 -15.25
C VAL A 35 6.62 9.43 -15.15
N ARG A 36 7.44 10.45 -14.88
CA ARG A 36 7.02 11.85 -14.94
C ARG A 36 6.86 12.27 -16.39
N CYS A 37 5.74 12.89 -16.71
CA CYS A 37 5.40 13.32 -18.06
C CYS A 37 5.54 14.85 -18.19
N ASN A 38 5.97 15.33 -19.37
CA ASN A 38 6.09 16.78 -19.64
C ASN A 38 4.73 17.50 -19.83
N GLY A 39 3.62 16.78 -19.69
CA GLY A 39 2.26 17.29 -19.81
C GLY A 39 1.24 16.21 -19.51
N ARG A 40 -0.05 16.54 -19.68
CA ARG A 40 -1.14 15.59 -19.43
C ARG A 40 -0.98 14.37 -20.35
N PRO A 41 -0.97 13.15 -19.78
CA PRO A 41 -0.90 11.93 -20.57
C PRO A 41 -2.08 11.78 -21.53
N PRO A 42 -1.86 11.31 -22.77
CA PRO A 42 -2.93 11.15 -23.76
C PRO A 42 -3.93 10.04 -23.38
N VAL A 43 -3.53 9.11 -22.50
CA VAL A 43 -4.39 8.04 -22.02
C VAL A 43 -4.68 8.25 -20.54
N ALA A 44 -5.94 8.61 -20.24
CA ALA A 44 -6.37 8.96 -18.88
C ALA A 44 -6.24 7.81 -17.87
N GLU A 45 -6.44 6.55 -18.31
CA GLU A 45 -6.46 5.37 -17.44
C GLU A 45 -5.18 5.14 -16.62
N ASN A 46 -4.04 5.60 -17.15
CA ASN A 46 -2.74 5.44 -16.50
C ASN A 46 -2.13 6.78 -16.08
N GLY A 47 -2.85 7.89 -16.32
CA GLY A 47 -2.39 9.23 -16.01
C GLY A 47 -2.84 9.70 -14.65
N PHE A 48 -1.99 10.41 -13.95
CA PHE A 48 -2.36 11.15 -12.75
C PHE A 48 -1.54 12.44 -12.62
N TYR A 49 -2.11 13.39 -11.88
CA TYR A 49 -1.44 14.64 -11.54
C TYR A 49 -1.30 14.74 -10.03
N TYR A 50 -0.12 15.06 -9.56
CA TYR A 50 0.18 15.26 -8.16
C TYR A 50 1.34 16.27 -8.01
N ASP A 51 1.19 17.21 -7.09
CA ASP A 51 2.23 18.16 -6.69
C ASP A 51 2.92 18.85 -7.89
N GLY A 52 2.12 19.46 -8.76
CA GLY A 52 2.62 20.24 -9.90
C GLY A 52 3.11 19.41 -11.09
N SER A 53 2.93 18.09 -11.08
CA SER A 53 3.48 17.21 -12.12
C SER A 53 2.49 16.17 -12.61
N TYR A 54 2.57 15.88 -13.91
CA TYR A 54 1.88 14.75 -14.51
C TYR A 54 2.74 13.50 -14.49
N TYR A 55 2.11 12.36 -14.27
CA TYR A 55 2.73 11.06 -14.22
C TYR A 55 1.94 10.04 -15.03
N CYS A 56 2.64 9.03 -15.55
CA CYS A 56 2.05 7.83 -16.15
C CYS A 56 2.43 6.61 -15.31
N ILE A 57 1.43 5.78 -15.00
CA ILE A 57 1.64 4.46 -14.43
C ILE A 57 2.00 3.52 -15.58
N GLY A 58 3.02 2.73 -15.40
CA GLY A 58 3.59 1.88 -16.43
C GLY A 58 4.93 2.42 -16.91
N GLY A 59 5.55 1.73 -17.86
CA GLY A 59 6.90 2.00 -18.29
C GLY A 59 7.92 1.03 -17.68
N GLU A 60 9.20 1.31 -17.85
CA GLU A 60 10.24 0.46 -17.30
C GLU A 60 10.15 0.38 -15.77
N ARG A 61 10.39 -0.79 -15.24
CA ARG A 61 10.47 -0.98 -13.79
C ARG A 61 11.55 -0.04 -13.25
N LYS A 62 11.22 0.73 -12.25
CA LYS A 62 12.23 1.49 -11.54
C LYS A 62 13.30 0.56 -10.98
N THR A 63 14.53 1.06 -10.92
CA THR A 63 15.63 0.38 -10.26
C THR A 63 15.17 -0.06 -8.87
N VAL A 64 15.41 -1.33 -8.56
CA VAL A 64 15.03 -1.88 -7.25
C VAL A 64 15.86 -1.18 -6.18
N HIS A 65 15.20 -0.31 -5.42
CA HIS A 65 15.75 0.22 -4.18
C HIS A 65 15.27 -0.66 -3.04
N GLU A 66 16.20 -1.17 -2.24
CA GLU A 66 15.84 -1.92 -1.03
C GLU A 66 14.98 -1.09 -0.09
N ASP A 67 15.21 0.22 -0.06
CA ASP A 67 14.47 1.18 0.75
C ASP A 67 13.30 1.77 -0.04
N LYS A 68 12.09 1.36 0.32
CA LYS A 68 10.83 1.84 -0.29
C LYS A 68 10.54 3.33 -0.02
N THR A 69 11.34 3.99 0.80
CA THR A 69 11.20 5.41 1.12
C THR A 69 12.21 6.29 0.39
N ALA A 70 13.16 5.67 -0.34
CA ALA A 70 14.20 6.40 -1.08
C ALA A 70 13.67 7.07 -2.36
N ASP A 71 12.53 6.63 -2.87
CA ASP A 71 11.93 7.14 -4.09
C ASP A 71 10.65 7.93 -3.77
N GLU A 72 10.70 9.24 -3.96
CA GLU A 72 9.54 10.13 -3.72
C GLU A 72 8.34 9.83 -4.62
N ASP A 73 8.54 9.23 -5.79
CA ASP A 73 7.45 8.86 -6.69
C ASP A 73 6.59 7.69 -6.16
N PHE A 74 7.06 6.98 -5.16
CA PHE A 74 6.27 5.91 -4.53
C PHE A 74 5.14 6.43 -3.64
N PHE A 75 5.25 7.65 -3.15
CA PHE A 75 4.15 8.23 -2.37
C PHE A 75 2.92 8.52 -3.23
N PRO A 76 3.02 9.29 -4.34
CA PRO A 76 1.87 9.53 -5.21
C PRO A 76 1.29 8.25 -5.81
N LEU A 77 2.12 7.22 -6.07
CA LEU A 77 1.63 5.93 -6.54
C LEU A 77 0.74 5.22 -5.51
N LYS A 78 0.98 5.42 -4.20
CA LYS A 78 0.09 4.92 -3.14
C LYS A 78 -1.22 5.71 -3.09
N LEU A 79 -1.20 7.01 -3.36
CA LEU A 79 -2.44 7.80 -3.49
C LEU A 79 -3.28 7.30 -4.68
N VAL A 80 -2.65 6.91 -5.79
CA VAL A 80 -3.35 6.25 -6.90
C VAL A 80 -3.97 4.93 -6.47
N ALA A 81 -3.26 4.11 -5.69
CA ALA A 81 -3.81 2.86 -5.17
C ALA A 81 -5.07 3.11 -4.31
N VAL A 82 -5.04 4.16 -3.49
CA VAL A 82 -6.20 4.63 -2.72
C VAL A 82 -7.32 5.11 -3.65
N ALA A 83 -7.03 5.93 -4.66
CA ALA A 83 -8.02 6.44 -5.61
C ALA A 83 -8.72 5.29 -6.39
N LYS A 84 -7.96 4.26 -6.79
CA LYS A 84 -8.52 3.06 -7.41
C LYS A 84 -9.49 2.33 -6.48
N GLU A 85 -9.14 2.15 -5.21
CA GLU A 85 -10.02 1.55 -4.20
C GLU A 85 -11.28 2.41 -3.96
N ILE A 86 -11.14 3.74 -3.87
CA ILE A 86 -12.27 4.67 -3.76
C ILE A 86 -13.24 4.47 -4.93
N LYS A 87 -12.72 4.46 -6.16
CA LYS A 87 -13.52 4.28 -7.38
C LYS A 87 -14.27 2.95 -7.37
N THR A 88 -13.58 1.85 -7.10
CA THR A 88 -14.19 0.50 -7.12
C THR A 88 -15.20 0.30 -6.02
N ARG A 89 -14.98 0.88 -4.83
CA ARG A 89 -15.88 0.77 -3.69
C ARG A 89 -17.01 1.80 -3.69
N GLY A 90 -17.08 2.69 -4.69
CA GLY A 90 -18.08 3.77 -4.77
C GLY A 90 -18.01 4.75 -3.61
N LEU A 91 -16.81 5.00 -3.05
CA LEU A 91 -16.62 5.88 -1.90
C LEU A 91 -16.54 7.35 -2.32
N PRO A 92 -16.81 8.29 -1.39
CA PRO A 92 -16.60 9.72 -1.64
C PRO A 92 -15.14 9.99 -2.04
N ARG A 93 -14.92 10.90 -3.00
CA ARG A 93 -13.58 11.28 -3.46
C ARG A 93 -12.81 12.16 -2.46
N THR A 94 -13.49 12.72 -1.50
CA THR A 94 -12.90 13.42 -0.35
C THR A 94 -13.12 12.57 0.88
N LEU A 95 -12.06 11.99 1.44
CA LEU A 95 -12.18 11.13 2.62
C LEU A 95 -10.88 11.02 3.40
N ARG A 96 -11.02 10.51 4.62
CA ARG A 96 -9.91 10.13 5.50
C ARG A 96 -9.64 8.63 5.38
N VAL A 97 -8.37 8.25 5.33
CA VAL A 97 -7.96 6.84 5.22
C VAL A 97 -7.00 6.44 6.32
N VAL A 98 -7.07 5.18 6.69
CA VAL A 98 -6.05 4.48 7.46
C VAL A 98 -5.39 3.48 6.53
N LEU A 99 -4.07 3.56 6.37
CA LEU A 99 -3.33 2.66 5.51
C LEU A 99 -2.78 1.46 6.29
N GLY A 100 -2.97 0.27 5.74
CA GLY A 100 -2.26 -0.95 6.12
C GLY A 100 -1.19 -1.24 5.08
N VAL A 101 0.09 -1.24 5.46
CA VAL A 101 1.21 -1.48 4.54
C VAL A 101 2.13 -2.57 5.04
N GLY A 102 2.98 -3.11 4.18
CA GLY A 102 3.87 -4.20 4.53
C GLY A 102 5.34 -3.96 4.17
N VAL A 103 6.22 -4.52 4.99
CA VAL A 103 7.66 -4.65 4.72
C VAL A 103 8.08 -6.11 4.88
N PRO A 104 9.17 -6.56 4.24
CA PRO A 104 9.68 -7.91 4.39
C PRO A 104 9.87 -8.30 5.86
N PHE A 105 9.57 -9.54 6.22
CA PHE A 105 9.54 -9.99 7.61
C PHE A 105 10.85 -9.69 8.37
N LYS A 106 11.98 -10.05 7.79
CA LYS A 106 13.29 -9.83 8.45
C LYS A 106 13.70 -8.35 8.55
N ARG A 107 13.11 -7.48 7.76
CA ARG A 107 13.39 -6.03 7.76
C ARG A 107 12.40 -5.21 8.57
N PHE A 108 11.32 -5.85 9.06
CA PHE A 108 10.24 -5.18 9.77
C PHE A 108 10.74 -4.28 10.90
N GLY A 109 11.59 -4.78 11.80
CA GLY A 109 12.12 -4.00 12.93
C GLY A 109 12.92 -2.75 12.52
N LYS A 110 13.55 -2.76 11.35
CA LYS A 110 14.39 -1.65 10.87
C LYS A 110 13.62 -0.64 10.01
N GLU A 111 12.65 -1.11 9.22
CA GLU A 111 12.03 -0.32 8.16
C GLU A 111 10.64 0.21 8.52
N GLN A 112 9.92 -0.43 9.46
CA GLN A 112 8.54 -0.05 9.78
C GLN A 112 8.38 1.42 10.16
N ALA A 113 9.21 1.92 11.08
CA ALA A 113 9.10 3.29 11.57
C ALA A 113 9.34 4.32 10.46
N LYS A 114 10.34 4.06 9.61
CA LYS A 114 10.68 4.91 8.47
C LYS A 114 9.56 4.92 7.43
N LEU A 115 8.99 3.76 7.09
CA LEU A 115 7.89 3.67 6.13
C LEU A 115 6.63 4.36 6.67
N VAL A 116 6.31 4.18 7.95
CA VAL A 116 5.18 4.87 8.59
C VAL A 116 5.37 6.38 8.54
N ALA A 117 6.53 6.89 8.92
CA ALA A 117 6.85 8.32 8.87
C ALA A 117 6.78 8.88 7.43
N TYR A 118 7.31 8.15 6.45
CA TYR A 118 7.26 8.52 5.04
C TYR A 118 5.83 8.65 4.52
N LEU A 119 4.92 7.78 4.94
CA LEU A 119 3.53 7.76 4.48
C LEU A 119 2.61 8.68 5.29
N LYS A 120 2.92 8.91 6.55
CA LYS A 120 2.10 9.77 7.44
C LYS A 120 2.44 11.24 7.23
N ARG A 121 2.33 11.72 6.00
CA ARG A 121 2.47 13.13 5.67
C ARG A 121 1.23 13.89 6.15
N SER A 122 1.46 15.06 6.75
CA SER A 122 0.38 15.89 7.28
C SER A 122 -0.44 16.56 6.19
N GLY A 123 -1.72 16.77 6.47
CA GLY A 123 -2.66 17.49 5.61
C GLY A 123 -3.34 16.63 4.55
N PRO A 124 -4.28 17.22 3.80
CA PRO A 124 -4.92 16.59 2.67
C PRO A 124 -3.97 16.54 1.46
N HIS A 125 -4.01 15.43 0.75
CA HIS A 125 -3.30 15.24 -0.50
C HIS A 125 -4.28 15.34 -1.67
N PHE A 126 -3.98 16.24 -2.60
CA PHE A 126 -4.78 16.48 -3.80
C PHE A 126 -4.17 15.68 -4.95
N ILE A 127 -4.94 14.78 -5.55
CA ILE A 127 -4.52 14.00 -6.70
C ILE A 127 -5.63 13.99 -7.74
N GLU A 128 -5.28 14.31 -9.00
CA GLU A 128 -6.14 14.02 -10.14
C GLU A 128 -5.77 12.63 -10.69
N PHE A 129 -6.72 11.73 -10.74
CA PHE A 129 -6.53 10.40 -11.30
C PHE A 129 -7.71 10.06 -12.23
N GLU A 130 -7.41 9.63 -13.46
CA GLU A 130 -8.39 9.39 -14.52
C GLU A 130 -9.37 10.58 -14.69
N GLU A 131 -8.81 11.79 -14.76
CA GLU A 131 -9.55 13.06 -14.93
C GLU A 131 -10.56 13.36 -13.82
N LYS A 132 -10.35 12.79 -12.64
CA LYS A 132 -11.16 13.04 -11.44
C LYS A 132 -10.29 13.46 -10.27
N ASP A 133 -10.75 14.47 -9.55
CA ASP A 133 -10.07 14.96 -8.37
C ASP A 133 -10.41 14.12 -7.15
N TYR A 134 -9.39 13.80 -6.37
CA TYR A 134 -9.49 13.13 -5.08
C TYR A 134 -8.76 13.97 -4.02
N VAL A 135 -9.35 14.03 -2.84
CA VAL A 135 -8.76 14.65 -1.65
C VAL A 135 -8.63 13.59 -0.57
N ILE A 136 -7.41 13.15 -0.34
CA ILE A 136 -7.10 12.01 0.54
C ILE A 136 -6.33 12.51 1.75
N THR A 137 -6.87 12.31 2.94
CA THR A 137 -6.18 12.58 4.21
C THR A 137 -5.77 11.27 4.85
N ILE A 138 -4.46 11.04 5.01
CA ILE A 138 -3.93 9.85 5.67
C ILE A 138 -3.91 10.12 7.18
N GLU A 139 -4.88 9.55 7.89
CA GLU A 139 -4.99 9.73 9.35
C GLU A 139 -3.96 8.89 10.11
N ASN A 140 -3.82 7.65 9.69
CA ASN A 140 -2.86 6.75 10.31
C ASN A 140 -2.30 5.73 9.32
N VAL A 141 -1.16 5.17 9.66
CA VAL A 141 -0.48 4.12 8.90
C VAL A 141 -0.08 3.00 9.84
N TYR A 142 -0.55 1.80 9.56
CA TYR A 142 -0.11 0.59 10.24
C TYR A 142 0.78 -0.23 9.31
N CYS A 143 1.96 -0.56 9.79
CA CYS A 143 2.91 -1.40 9.05
C CYS A 143 2.93 -2.79 9.65
N PHE A 144 2.90 -3.80 8.77
CA PHE A 144 2.90 -5.21 9.14
C PHE A 144 4.06 -5.95 8.45
N PRO A 145 4.57 -7.02 9.04
CA PRO A 145 5.47 -7.92 8.32
C PRO A 145 4.70 -8.60 7.18
N GLN A 146 5.22 -8.51 5.95
CA GLN A 146 4.72 -9.28 4.82
C GLN A 146 4.77 -10.79 5.16
N CYS A 147 4.08 -11.63 4.39
CA CYS A 147 3.90 -13.05 4.70
C CYS A 147 3.06 -13.30 5.97
N PHE A 148 3.39 -12.69 7.12
CA PHE A 148 2.59 -12.79 8.35
C PHE A 148 1.19 -12.18 8.14
N ALA A 149 1.12 -10.99 7.56
CA ALA A 149 -0.15 -10.30 7.31
C ALA A 149 -1.12 -11.14 6.45
N ALA A 150 -0.59 -11.99 5.57
CA ALA A 150 -1.39 -12.86 4.69
C ALA A 150 -2.13 -13.98 5.44
N VAL A 151 -1.71 -14.31 6.65
CA VAL A 151 -2.28 -15.42 7.44
C VAL A 151 -2.77 -14.99 8.82
N ALA A 152 -2.64 -13.72 9.16
CA ALA A 152 -2.95 -13.21 10.51
C ALA A 152 -4.39 -13.51 10.94
N ASP A 153 -5.35 -13.43 10.04
CA ASP A 153 -6.76 -13.74 10.27
C ASP A 153 -7.03 -15.24 10.49
N ARG A 154 -6.14 -16.11 10.03
CA ARG A 154 -6.25 -17.56 10.10
C ARG A 154 -5.46 -18.17 11.26
N MET A 155 -4.56 -17.40 11.86
CA MET A 155 -3.64 -17.91 12.90
C MET A 155 -4.37 -18.54 14.08
N GLY A 156 -5.55 -18.07 14.44
CA GLY A 156 -6.36 -18.68 15.51
C GLY A 156 -6.69 -20.16 15.29
N ASN A 157 -6.74 -20.60 14.03
CA ASN A 157 -7.09 -21.97 13.62
C ASN A 157 -5.87 -22.79 13.17
N MET A 158 -4.66 -22.25 13.25
CA MET A 158 -3.42 -22.94 12.81
C MET A 158 -2.83 -23.76 13.96
N HIS A 159 -3.37 -24.93 14.19
CA HIS A 159 -2.80 -25.90 15.16
C HIS A 159 -1.74 -26.76 14.47
N GLY A 160 -0.60 -26.96 15.14
CA GLY A 160 0.54 -27.69 14.57
C GLY A 160 1.54 -26.77 13.88
N ARG A 161 2.27 -27.31 12.92
CA ARG A 161 3.42 -26.65 12.25
C ARG A 161 3.09 -26.28 10.81
N TYR A 162 3.37 -25.03 10.47
CA TYR A 162 3.11 -24.49 9.14
C TYR A 162 4.33 -23.73 8.63
N ILE A 163 4.53 -23.79 7.32
CA ILE A 163 5.44 -22.93 6.59
C ILE A 163 4.57 -22.09 5.66
N VAL A 164 4.72 -20.78 5.74
CA VAL A 164 4.07 -19.83 4.84
C VAL A 164 5.16 -19.16 4.01
N ALA A 165 5.04 -19.26 2.69
CA ALA A 165 5.98 -18.67 1.74
C ALA A 165 5.26 -17.60 0.91
N ASP A 166 5.79 -16.38 0.93
CA ASP A 166 5.43 -15.29 0.02
C ASP A 166 6.52 -15.15 -1.03
N ILE A 167 6.17 -15.44 -2.27
CA ILE A 167 7.10 -15.44 -3.40
C ILE A 167 6.86 -14.18 -4.22
N GLY A 168 7.65 -13.15 -3.93
CA GLY A 168 7.66 -11.91 -4.68
C GLY A 168 8.56 -11.97 -5.93
N SER A 169 8.62 -10.87 -6.67
CA SER A 169 9.47 -10.74 -7.85
C SER A 169 10.96 -10.51 -7.53
N TRP A 170 11.28 -10.13 -6.29
CA TRP A 170 12.64 -9.83 -5.85
C TRP A 170 13.00 -10.51 -4.53
N THR A 171 12.05 -10.67 -3.64
CA THR A 171 12.26 -11.30 -2.33
C THR A 171 11.35 -12.50 -2.17
N LYS A 172 11.80 -13.46 -1.37
CA LYS A 172 11.00 -14.56 -0.86
C LYS A 172 10.98 -14.46 0.66
N ASP A 173 9.81 -14.26 1.23
CA ASP A 173 9.62 -14.30 2.66
C ASP A 173 9.06 -15.65 3.07
N ILE A 174 9.73 -16.32 3.99
CA ILE A 174 9.31 -17.61 4.55
C ILE A 174 9.16 -17.44 6.05
N ILE A 175 7.97 -17.69 6.57
CA ILE A 175 7.73 -17.74 8.01
C ILE A 175 7.37 -19.14 8.45
N PHE A 176 7.89 -19.51 9.61
CA PHE A 176 7.58 -20.75 10.29
C PHE A 176 6.65 -20.47 11.47
N ILE A 177 5.53 -21.18 11.51
CA ILE A 177 4.52 -21.08 12.56
C ILE A 177 4.44 -22.42 13.29
N ASP A 178 4.49 -22.39 14.60
CA ASP A 178 4.31 -23.57 15.45
C ASP A 178 3.29 -23.23 16.54
N GLU A 179 2.21 -24.02 16.61
CA GLU A 179 1.11 -23.81 17.53
C GLU A 179 0.63 -22.35 17.62
N ARG A 180 0.30 -21.77 16.45
CA ARG A 180 -0.22 -20.39 16.29
C ARG A 180 0.80 -19.28 16.65
N LYS A 181 2.08 -19.61 16.77
CA LYS A 181 3.14 -18.65 17.08
C LYS A 181 4.18 -18.66 15.97
N VAL A 182 4.49 -17.48 15.47
CA VAL A 182 5.64 -17.32 14.56
C VAL A 182 6.93 -17.63 15.32
N GLN A 183 7.83 -18.36 14.67
CA GLN A 183 9.17 -18.69 15.19
C GLN A 183 10.20 -17.81 14.47
N PRO A 184 10.54 -16.60 14.97
CA PRO A 184 11.34 -15.61 14.23
C PRO A 184 12.71 -16.14 13.82
N ASP A 185 13.32 -17.01 14.63
CA ASP A 185 14.63 -17.60 14.38
C ASP A 185 14.65 -18.52 13.15
N LYS A 186 13.50 -19.07 12.81
CA LYS A 186 13.31 -19.98 11.66
C LYS A 186 12.77 -19.26 10.42
N CYS A 187 12.48 -17.97 10.54
CA CYS A 187 11.96 -17.17 9.42
C CYS A 187 13.11 -16.67 8.57
N VAL A 188 12.89 -16.56 7.25
CA VAL A 188 13.90 -16.17 6.27
C VAL A 188 13.30 -15.17 5.29
N THR A 189 14.09 -14.17 4.91
CA THR A 189 13.88 -13.32 3.73
C THR A 189 15.11 -13.46 2.84
N VAL A 190 14.93 -13.88 1.60
CA VAL A 190 15.99 -14.05 0.59
C VAL A 190 15.61 -13.30 -0.68
#